data_884e2cfb3ab3c23156dc9054b7e9a5b2
#
_entry.id   884e2cfb3ab3c23156dc9054b7e9a5b2
#
_cell.length_a   1.000
_cell.length_b   1.000
_cell.length_c   1.000
_cell.angle_alpha   90.00
_cell.angle_beta   90.00
_cell.angle_gamma   90.00
#
_symmetry.space_group_name_H-M   'P 1'
#
loop_
_entity.id
_entity.type
_entity.pdbx_description
1 polymer ?
#
loop_
_entity_poly.entity_id
_entity_poly.type
_entity_poly.pdbx_seq_one_letter_code
_entity_poly.pdbx_strand_id
1 'polypeptide(L)'
;MNIGIIGQGFVGNAVYNKFKNYYNVLTFDLDKTICNSSFEKINKDCKYIFVCLPTPMNTDGSCYTGIVEDLLTKLDKRSEEISQSKIVVVKSTIPPGTTKKWNDKFDNLSVVFNPEFLTEANAVKDYENQNRIILGGPKNETLQLNSIFSKVFPNAKIINSNSTEAEMVKYTTNSFLAMKVSFANEIYQICKKVNADYDKVIESTIQDERLGTSHWKVPGPDGDFGYGGHCFPKDTNALISVAINNNISPKMLIATNEKNKEVRSNKDWKNMKGRAVV
;
A
#
# COMPACT_ATOMS: atom_id res chain seq x y z
N MET A 1 24.53 -9.05 -6.07
CA MET A 1 23.96 -8.03 -5.16
C MET A 1 22.90 -8.71 -4.32
N ASN A 2 22.93 -8.50 -3.01
CA ASN A 2 21.94 -9.01 -2.10
C ASN A 2 20.86 -7.96 -1.88
N ILE A 3 19.59 -8.41 -1.79
CA ILE A 3 18.42 -7.60 -1.44
C ILE A 3 17.77 -8.21 -0.22
N GLY A 4 17.48 -7.41 0.79
CA GLY A 4 16.74 -7.82 1.97
C GLY A 4 15.26 -7.54 1.84
N ILE A 5 14.40 -8.42 2.36
CA ILE A 5 12.96 -8.17 2.50
C ILE A 5 12.56 -8.49 3.94
N ILE A 6 11.95 -7.54 4.62
CA ILE A 6 11.44 -7.70 5.98
C ILE A 6 9.91 -7.61 5.96
N GLY A 7 9.27 -8.66 6.45
CA GLY A 7 7.83 -8.90 6.32
C GLY A 7 7.54 -9.78 5.09
N GLN A 8 7.03 -11.00 5.31
CA GLN A 8 6.73 -11.99 4.27
C GLN A 8 5.21 -12.26 4.15
N GLY A 9 4.39 -11.26 4.49
CA GLY A 9 2.97 -11.25 4.13
C GLY A 9 2.78 -11.22 2.60
N PHE A 10 1.56 -11.00 2.12
CA PHE A 10 1.25 -11.06 0.69
C PHE A 10 2.10 -10.08 -0.17
N VAL A 11 2.42 -8.88 0.35
CA VAL A 11 3.28 -7.91 -0.36
C VAL A 11 4.73 -8.39 -0.41
N GLY A 12 5.31 -8.76 0.74
CA GLY A 12 6.71 -9.22 0.80
C GLY A 12 6.94 -10.48 0.00
N ASN A 13 6.00 -11.41 0.03
CA ASN A 13 6.04 -12.62 -0.79
C ASN A 13 5.94 -12.31 -2.30
N ALA A 14 5.13 -11.34 -2.71
CA ALA A 14 5.05 -10.91 -4.10
C ALA A 14 6.38 -10.29 -4.58
N VAL A 15 6.99 -9.41 -3.75
CA VAL A 15 8.32 -8.85 -4.01
C VAL A 15 9.37 -9.97 -4.11
N TYR A 16 9.40 -10.90 -3.15
CA TYR A 16 10.33 -12.03 -3.16
C TYR A 16 10.23 -12.84 -4.44
N ASN A 17 9.02 -13.27 -4.82
CA ASN A 17 8.82 -14.11 -6.00
C ASN A 17 9.30 -13.46 -7.28
N LYS A 18 9.16 -12.16 -7.43
CA LYS A 18 9.64 -11.43 -8.60
C LYS A 18 11.16 -11.21 -8.56
N PHE A 19 11.69 -10.73 -7.43
CA PHE A 19 13.08 -10.31 -7.31
C PHE A 19 14.08 -11.47 -7.26
N LYS A 20 13.70 -12.66 -6.73
CA LYS A 20 14.58 -13.84 -6.65
C LYS A 20 15.10 -14.33 -8.00
N ASN A 21 14.44 -13.97 -9.11
CA ASN A 21 14.86 -14.32 -10.45
C ASN A 21 16.01 -13.44 -10.97
N TYR A 22 16.32 -12.33 -10.29
CA TYR A 22 17.30 -11.33 -10.73
C TYR A 22 18.40 -11.09 -9.69
N TYR A 23 18.14 -11.36 -8.43
CA TYR A 23 19.01 -11.06 -7.30
C TYR A 23 19.03 -12.18 -6.27
N ASN A 24 20.07 -12.21 -5.44
CA ASN A 24 20.05 -13.02 -4.23
C ASN A 24 19.20 -12.31 -3.17
N VAL A 25 18.05 -12.91 -2.82
CA VAL A 25 17.06 -12.28 -1.92
C VAL A 25 17.04 -12.97 -0.57
N LEU A 26 17.36 -12.22 0.47
CA LEU A 26 17.30 -12.61 1.87
C LEU A 26 15.99 -12.12 2.48
N THR A 27 15.24 -13.01 3.13
CA THR A 27 13.93 -12.68 3.71
C THR A 27 13.93 -12.91 5.21
N PHE A 28 13.24 -12.02 5.94
CA PHE A 28 13.02 -12.13 7.37
C PHE A 28 11.56 -11.82 7.71
N ASP A 29 11.00 -12.63 8.60
CA ASP A 29 9.69 -12.43 9.23
C ASP A 29 9.75 -12.91 10.68
N LEU A 30 8.74 -12.57 11.48
CA LEU A 30 8.57 -13.12 12.83
C LEU A 30 8.24 -14.62 12.77
N ASP A 31 7.45 -15.02 11.76
CA ASP A 31 7.26 -16.43 11.41
C ASP A 31 8.48 -16.96 10.65
N LYS A 32 9.29 -17.75 11.34
CA LYS A 32 10.53 -18.31 10.81
C LYS A 32 10.30 -19.35 9.71
N THR A 33 9.10 -19.90 9.57
CA THR A 33 8.78 -20.91 8.55
C THR A 33 8.70 -20.36 7.14
N ILE A 34 8.47 -19.03 7.02
CA ILE A 34 8.29 -18.31 5.74
C ILE A 34 9.47 -17.44 5.35
N CYS A 35 10.61 -17.55 6.02
CA CYS A 35 11.80 -16.75 5.71
C CYS A 35 13.05 -17.64 5.55
N ASN A 36 14.06 -17.11 4.84
CA ASN A 36 15.29 -17.83 4.52
C ASN A 36 16.54 -17.24 5.18
N SER A 37 16.39 -16.21 6.03
CA SER A 37 17.52 -15.51 6.64
C SER A 37 17.17 -14.96 8.02
N SER A 38 18.15 -14.35 8.69
CA SER A 38 17.95 -13.61 9.93
C SER A 38 17.98 -12.10 9.70
N PHE A 39 17.46 -11.35 10.66
CA PHE A 39 17.51 -9.89 10.65
C PHE A 39 18.95 -9.37 10.59
N GLU A 40 19.83 -9.95 11.42
CA GLU A 40 21.24 -9.59 11.49
C GLU A 40 21.96 -9.82 10.16
N LYS A 41 21.67 -10.95 9.50
CA LYS A 41 22.26 -11.26 8.18
C LYS A 41 21.77 -10.29 7.11
N ILE A 42 20.50 -9.93 7.10
CA ILE A 42 19.96 -8.91 6.17
C ILE A 42 20.63 -7.56 6.41
N ASN A 43 20.74 -7.14 7.67
CA ASN A 43 21.38 -5.86 7.96
C ASN A 43 22.87 -5.85 7.57
N LYS A 44 23.60 -6.97 7.78
CA LYS A 44 25.01 -7.06 7.42
C LYS A 44 25.23 -7.11 5.90
N ASP A 45 24.45 -7.93 5.19
CA ASP A 45 24.76 -8.35 3.81
C ASP A 45 23.98 -7.57 2.74
N CYS A 46 22.93 -6.79 3.12
CA CYS A 46 22.08 -6.08 2.18
C CYS A 46 22.24 -4.56 2.31
N LYS A 47 22.51 -3.88 1.19
CA LYS A 47 22.43 -2.42 1.09
C LYS A 47 20.99 -1.96 0.89
N TYR A 48 20.20 -2.71 0.14
CA TYR A 48 18.80 -2.41 -0.19
C TYR A 48 17.89 -3.33 0.59
N ILE A 49 16.99 -2.75 1.39
CA ILE A 49 16.09 -3.50 2.27
C ILE A 49 14.65 -3.05 2.02
N PHE A 50 13.80 -3.97 1.57
CA PHE A 50 12.37 -3.74 1.40
C PHE A 50 11.65 -4.02 2.71
N VAL A 51 10.80 -3.09 3.14
CA VAL A 51 10.00 -3.21 4.36
C VAL A 51 8.52 -3.33 3.97
N CYS A 52 7.94 -4.49 4.28
CA CYS A 52 6.58 -4.88 3.94
C CYS A 52 5.77 -5.24 5.21
N LEU A 53 5.83 -4.38 6.22
CA LEU A 53 5.17 -4.58 7.51
C LEU A 53 3.77 -3.96 7.52
N PRO A 54 2.86 -4.44 8.39
CA PRO A 54 1.54 -3.87 8.51
C PRO A 54 1.58 -2.45 9.12
N THR A 55 0.65 -1.63 8.67
CA THR A 55 0.36 -0.29 9.22
C THR A 55 -1.13 -0.20 9.51
N PRO A 56 -1.60 -0.82 10.62
CA PRO A 56 -3.00 -0.91 10.95
C PRO A 56 -3.60 0.46 11.30
N MET A 57 -4.93 0.52 11.29
CA MET A 57 -5.70 1.70 11.67
C MET A 57 -5.85 1.77 13.18
N ASN A 58 -5.57 2.93 13.77
CA ASN A 58 -5.91 3.25 15.15
C ASN A 58 -7.41 3.38 15.36
N THR A 59 -7.87 3.42 16.61
CA THR A 59 -9.29 3.58 16.98
C THR A 59 -9.92 4.89 16.49
N ASP A 60 -9.11 5.93 16.32
CA ASP A 60 -9.50 7.25 15.77
C ASP A 60 -9.48 7.29 14.23
N GLY A 61 -9.14 6.20 13.56
CA GLY A 61 -9.05 6.10 12.11
C GLY A 61 -7.70 6.50 11.54
N SER A 62 -6.76 7.01 12.32
CA SER A 62 -5.41 7.34 11.86
C SER A 62 -4.58 6.08 11.57
N CYS A 63 -3.52 6.24 10.79
CA CYS A 63 -2.61 5.14 10.47
C CYS A 63 -1.56 4.96 11.58
N TYR A 64 -1.42 3.75 12.12
CA TYR A 64 -0.38 3.41 13.08
C TYR A 64 0.90 3.01 12.35
N THR A 65 1.94 3.83 12.46
CA THR A 65 3.24 3.62 11.80
C THR A 65 4.32 3.04 12.73
N GLY A 66 4.01 2.86 14.02
CA GLY A 66 4.99 2.45 15.05
C GLY A 66 5.72 1.16 14.73
N ILE A 67 5.05 0.15 14.14
CA ILE A 67 5.68 -1.12 13.77
C ILE A 67 6.83 -0.90 12.78
N VAL A 68 6.63 -0.04 11.77
CA VAL A 68 7.65 0.28 10.78
C VAL A 68 8.75 1.13 11.42
N GLU A 69 8.39 2.14 12.22
CA GLU A 69 9.34 3.03 12.86
C GLU A 69 10.24 2.29 13.85
N ASP A 70 9.72 1.35 14.62
CA ASP A 70 10.49 0.49 15.52
C ASP A 70 11.51 -0.37 14.75
N LEU A 71 11.12 -0.89 13.59
CA LEU A 71 12.04 -1.60 12.72
C LEU A 71 13.14 -0.68 12.19
N LEU A 72 12.78 0.51 11.69
CA LEU A 72 13.75 1.49 11.17
C LEU A 72 14.74 1.90 12.27
N THR A 73 14.28 2.10 13.49
CA THR A 73 15.14 2.42 14.66
C THR A 73 16.16 1.30 14.92
N LYS A 74 15.74 0.03 14.82
CA LYS A 74 16.65 -1.11 14.98
C LYS A 74 17.63 -1.21 13.81
N LEU A 75 17.19 -0.96 12.59
CA LEU A 75 18.06 -0.96 11.40
C LEU A 75 19.10 0.16 11.46
N ASP A 76 18.70 1.36 11.85
CA ASP A 76 19.60 2.52 11.97
C ASP A 76 20.72 2.25 12.95
N LYS A 77 20.38 1.83 14.17
CA LYS A 77 21.35 1.46 15.22
C LYS A 77 22.32 0.36 14.73
N ARG A 78 21.80 -0.70 14.11
CA ARG A 78 22.65 -1.78 13.60
C ARG A 78 23.51 -1.35 12.42
N SER A 79 23.04 -0.43 11.60
CA SER A 79 23.78 0.14 10.47
C SER A 79 24.95 1.00 10.96
N GLU A 80 24.74 1.76 12.03
CA GLU A 80 25.78 2.50 12.74
C GLU A 80 26.88 1.56 13.27
N GLU A 81 26.52 0.49 14.00
CA GLU A 81 27.43 -0.50 14.56
C GLU A 81 28.39 -1.12 13.52
N ILE A 82 27.91 -1.28 12.27
CA ILE A 82 28.71 -1.84 11.17
C ILE A 82 29.25 -0.78 10.20
N SER A 83 29.02 0.50 10.47
CA SER A 83 29.41 1.65 9.64
C SER A 83 28.96 1.51 8.18
N GLN A 84 27.70 1.10 7.95
CA GLN A 84 27.13 0.89 6.61
C GLN A 84 25.74 1.51 6.47
N SER A 85 25.61 2.58 5.72
CA SER A 85 24.31 3.17 5.41
C SER A 85 23.48 2.24 4.51
N LYS A 86 22.14 2.26 4.70
CA LYS A 86 21.17 1.45 3.99
C LYS A 86 20.17 2.31 3.20
N ILE A 87 19.71 1.77 2.08
CA ILE A 87 18.53 2.30 1.38
C ILE A 87 17.36 1.39 1.73
N VAL A 88 16.41 1.95 2.48
CA VAL A 88 15.22 1.23 2.95
C VAL A 88 14.04 1.61 2.08
N VAL A 89 13.47 0.62 1.41
CA VAL A 89 12.32 0.78 0.52
C VAL A 89 11.05 0.38 1.27
N VAL A 90 10.29 1.37 1.74
CA VAL A 90 9.04 1.14 2.47
C VAL A 90 7.89 0.94 1.49
N LYS A 91 7.26 -0.22 1.55
CA LYS A 91 6.07 -0.57 0.76
C LYS A 91 4.77 -0.45 1.54
N SER A 92 4.86 -0.41 2.85
CA SER A 92 3.72 -0.23 3.75
C SER A 92 3.08 1.13 3.53
N THR A 93 1.76 1.20 3.48
CA THR A 93 1.03 2.48 3.34
C THR A 93 1.22 3.33 4.58
N ILE A 94 1.72 4.54 4.41
CA ILE A 94 2.04 5.49 5.49
C ILE A 94 1.53 6.89 5.16
N PRO A 95 1.18 7.71 6.17
CA PRO A 95 0.66 9.06 5.96
C PRO A 95 1.63 9.99 5.21
N PRO A 96 1.12 10.94 4.42
CA PRO A 96 1.94 11.91 3.71
C PRO A 96 2.88 12.68 4.64
N GLY A 97 4.15 12.77 4.26
CA GLY A 97 5.23 13.40 5.03
C GLY A 97 5.96 12.46 6.00
N THR A 98 5.53 11.20 6.15
CA THR A 98 6.14 10.24 7.08
C THR A 98 7.56 9.87 6.64
N THR A 99 7.77 9.55 5.37
CA THR A 99 9.11 9.21 4.84
C THR A 99 10.10 10.37 5.04
N LYS A 100 9.64 11.61 4.84
CA LYS A 100 10.48 12.79 5.08
C LYS A 100 10.91 12.86 6.54
N LYS A 101 9.96 12.70 7.49
CA LYS A 101 10.25 12.69 8.93
C LYS A 101 11.26 11.60 9.30
N TRP A 102 11.17 10.43 8.70
CA TRP A 102 12.13 9.35 8.95
C TRP A 102 13.51 9.64 8.36
N ASN A 103 13.61 10.25 7.18
CA ASN A 103 14.89 10.71 6.62
C ASN A 103 15.54 11.82 7.46
N ASP A 104 14.72 12.66 8.11
CA ASP A 104 15.22 13.71 9.03
C ASP A 104 15.63 13.13 10.41
N LYS A 105 15.18 11.90 10.75
CA LYS A 105 15.39 11.26 12.05
C LYS A 105 16.55 10.24 12.07
N PHE A 106 16.75 9.50 10.97
CA PHE A 106 17.70 8.39 10.91
C PHE A 106 18.93 8.78 10.10
N ASP A 107 20.11 8.70 10.72
CA ASP A 107 21.37 9.14 10.09
C ASP A 107 21.99 8.09 9.18
N ASN A 108 21.73 6.80 9.45
CA ASN A 108 22.32 5.67 8.71
C ASN A 108 21.36 5.04 7.68
N LEU A 109 20.16 5.58 7.57
CA LEU A 109 19.15 5.11 6.64
C LEU A 109 18.73 6.20 5.66
N SER A 110 18.63 5.83 4.38
CA SER A 110 17.91 6.63 3.37
C SER A 110 16.60 5.91 3.08
N VAL A 111 15.48 6.49 3.51
CA VAL A 111 14.15 5.89 3.35
C VAL A 111 13.51 6.36 2.05
N VAL A 112 13.08 5.41 1.22
CA VAL A 112 12.33 5.64 -0.02
C VAL A 112 10.98 4.96 0.08
N PHE A 113 9.91 5.67 -0.22
CA PHE A 113 8.57 5.11 -0.30
C PHE A 113 8.31 4.52 -1.69
N ASN A 114 7.82 3.29 -1.74
CA ASN A 114 7.44 2.60 -2.97
C ASN A 114 6.07 1.95 -2.78
N PRO A 115 4.97 2.66 -3.09
CA PRO A 115 3.62 2.12 -2.95
C PRO A 115 3.42 0.87 -3.80
N GLU A 116 2.49 0.03 -3.34
CA GLU A 116 1.96 -1.11 -4.07
C GLU A 116 0.47 -0.90 -4.37
N PHE A 117 -0.05 -1.55 -5.41
CA PHE A 117 -1.45 -1.46 -5.84
C PHE A 117 -2.01 -2.87 -6.10
N LEU A 118 -1.67 -3.80 -5.21
CA LEU A 118 -1.99 -5.21 -5.32
C LEU A 118 -3.38 -5.50 -4.76
N THR A 119 -4.06 -6.48 -5.35
CA THR A 119 -5.19 -7.15 -4.69
C THR A 119 -4.66 -8.34 -3.89
N GLU A 120 -5.20 -8.58 -2.68
CA GLU A 120 -4.70 -9.67 -1.83
C GLU A 120 -4.81 -11.03 -2.53
N ALA A 121 -5.92 -11.27 -3.24
CA ALA A 121 -6.17 -12.50 -3.94
C ALA A 121 -5.20 -12.79 -5.11
N ASN A 122 -4.63 -11.74 -5.73
CA ASN A 122 -3.78 -11.87 -6.91
C ASN A 122 -2.41 -11.19 -6.73
N ALA A 123 -1.95 -11.00 -5.49
CA ALA A 123 -0.80 -10.16 -5.18
C ALA A 123 0.45 -10.45 -6.03
N VAL A 124 0.80 -11.72 -6.22
CA VAL A 124 1.98 -12.12 -7.03
C VAL A 124 1.77 -11.73 -8.49
N LYS A 125 0.62 -12.07 -9.08
CA LYS A 125 0.29 -11.77 -10.48
C LYS A 125 0.20 -10.26 -10.73
N ASP A 126 -0.43 -9.51 -9.81
CA ASP A 126 -0.54 -8.06 -9.91
C ASP A 126 0.84 -7.40 -9.82
N TYR A 127 1.73 -7.91 -8.93
CA TYR A 127 3.09 -7.41 -8.80
C TYR A 127 3.94 -7.71 -10.05
N GLU A 128 3.79 -8.89 -10.63
CA GLU A 128 4.50 -9.27 -11.86
C GLU A 128 4.12 -8.42 -13.06
N ASN A 129 2.86 -8.02 -13.15
CA ASN A 129 2.29 -7.31 -14.30
C ASN A 129 2.14 -5.79 -14.09
N GLN A 130 2.72 -5.23 -13.02
CA GLN A 130 2.61 -3.79 -12.79
C GLN A 130 3.25 -2.99 -13.94
N ASN A 131 2.55 -1.98 -14.41
CA ASN A 131 2.96 -1.13 -15.52
C ASN A 131 3.60 0.19 -15.08
N ARG A 132 3.62 0.46 -13.77
CA ARG A 132 4.23 1.65 -13.18
C ARG A 132 4.87 1.32 -11.84
N ILE A 133 5.98 1.99 -11.57
CA ILE A 133 6.71 1.95 -10.30
C ILE A 133 6.89 3.38 -9.82
N ILE A 134 6.46 3.68 -8.61
CA ILE A 134 6.58 5.00 -8.01
C ILE A 134 7.65 4.93 -6.92
N LEU A 135 8.62 5.84 -6.98
CA LEU A 135 9.70 5.95 -6.00
C LEU A 135 9.71 7.36 -5.45
N GLY A 136 9.37 7.49 -4.18
CA GLY A 136 9.31 8.77 -3.48
C GLY A 136 10.40 8.87 -2.41
N GLY A 137 11.37 9.75 -2.58
CA GLY A 137 12.45 9.89 -1.62
C GLY A 137 13.61 10.75 -2.11
N PRO A 138 14.78 10.69 -1.46
CA PRO A 138 15.96 11.42 -1.86
C PRO A 138 16.38 11.04 -3.28
N LYS A 139 16.80 12.02 -4.08
CA LYS A 139 17.05 11.86 -5.53
C LYS A 139 18.11 10.82 -5.85
N ASN A 140 19.21 10.80 -5.11
CA ASN A 140 20.32 9.87 -5.39
C ASN A 140 19.90 8.42 -5.16
N GLU A 141 19.10 8.15 -4.13
CA GLU A 141 18.62 6.84 -3.74
C GLU A 141 17.56 6.32 -4.71
N THR A 142 16.63 7.19 -5.12
CA THR A 142 15.63 6.83 -6.13
C THR A 142 16.28 6.51 -7.48
N LEU A 143 17.34 7.22 -7.88
CA LEU A 143 18.10 6.91 -9.09
C LEU A 143 18.84 5.55 -8.99
N GLN A 144 19.42 5.20 -7.83
CA GLN A 144 19.99 3.88 -7.62
C GLN A 144 18.93 2.77 -7.74
N LEU A 145 17.75 3.00 -7.16
CA LEU A 145 16.61 2.07 -7.23
C LEU A 145 16.07 1.94 -8.67
N ASN A 146 16.11 2.99 -9.49
CA ASN A 146 15.70 2.91 -10.90
C ASN A 146 16.44 1.77 -11.63
N SER A 147 17.75 1.64 -11.43
CA SER A 147 18.55 0.58 -12.07
C SER A 147 18.11 -0.82 -11.59
N ILE A 148 17.72 -0.95 -10.32
CA ILE A 148 17.23 -2.21 -9.76
C ILE A 148 15.86 -2.55 -10.35
N PHE A 149 14.93 -1.59 -10.33
CA PHE A 149 13.57 -1.81 -10.81
C PHE A 149 13.48 -1.96 -12.32
N SER A 150 14.28 -1.21 -13.11
CA SER A 150 14.33 -1.37 -14.58
C SER A 150 14.78 -2.76 -15.02
N LYS A 151 15.69 -3.38 -14.26
CA LYS A 151 16.11 -4.76 -14.53
C LYS A 151 14.98 -5.77 -14.26
N VAL A 152 14.21 -5.56 -13.19
CA VAL A 152 13.12 -6.48 -12.76
C VAL A 152 11.84 -6.25 -13.57
N PHE A 153 11.59 -5.01 -13.98
CA PHE A 153 10.38 -4.56 -14.68
C PHE A 153 10.75 -3.70 -15.90
N PRO A 154 11.29 -4.29 -16.96
CA PRO A 154 11.81 -3.54 -18.11
C PRO A 154 10.74 -2.73 -18.86
N ASN A 155 9.48 -3.13 -18.75
CA ASN A 155 8.36 -2.48 -19.44
C ASN A 155 7.55 -1.52 -18.54
N ALA A 156 7.87 -1.45 -17.24
CA ALA A 156 7.14 -0.55 -16.34
C ALA A 156 7.70 0.87 -16.40
N LYS A 157 6.79 1.85 -16.38
CA LYS A 157 7.17 3.26 -16.26
C LYS A 157 7.63 3.55 -14.82
N ILE A 158 8.90 3.93 -14.64
CA ILE A 158 9.40 4.38 -13.34
C ILE A 158 9.13 5.88 -13.17
N ILE A 159 8.50 6.25 -12.07
CA ILE A 159 8.11 7.62 -11.73
C ILE A 159 8.81 7.98 -10.43
N ASN A 160 9.76 8.91 -10.51
CA ASN A 160 10.43 9.47 -9.34
C ASN A 160 9.71 10.74 -8.91
N SER A 161 9.45 10.88 -7.61
CA SER A 161 8.85 12.07 -7.00
C SER A 161 9.44 12.33 -5.62
N ASN A 162 9.04 13.41 -4.96
CA ASN A 162 9.27 13.51 -3.53
C ASN A 162 8.41 12.48 -2.78
N SER A 163 8.80 12.16 -1.55
CA SER A 163 8.13 11.10 -0.78
C SER A 163 6.68 11.43 -0.45
N THR A 164 6.38 12.69 -0.12
CA THR A 164 5.02 13.12 0.21
C THR A 164 4.06 12.97 -0.96
N GLU A 165 4.53 13.26 -2.18
CA GLU A 165 3.75 13.04 -3.41
C GLU A 165 3.48 11.54 -3.63
N ALA A 166 4.50 10.70 -3.49
CA ALA A 166 4.35 9.25 -3.65
C ALA A 166 3.37 8.66 -2.61
N GLU A 167 3.45 9.09 -1.35
CA GLU A 167 2.53 8.73 -0.28
C GLU A 167 1.09 9.17 -0.62
N MET A 168 0.91 10.40 -1.12
CA MET A 168 -0.40 10.89 -1.58
C MET A 168 -0.95 10.08 -2.76
N VAL A 169 -0.12 9.64 -3.71
CA VAL A 169 -0.58 8.78 -4.82
C VAL A 169 -1.24 7.51 -4.30
N LYS A 170 -0.67 6.86 -3.29
CA LYS A 170 -1.26 5.65 -2.69
C LYS A 170 -2.63 5.93 -2.09
N TYR A 171 -2.73 6.94 -1.24
CA TYR A 171 -4.01 7.29 -0.60
C TYR A 171 -5.06 7.77 -1.59
N THR A 172 -4.66 8.60 -2.57
CA THR A 172 -5.58 9.08 -3.61
C THR A 172 -6.15 7.91 -4.42
N THR A 173 -5.29 6.97 -4.83
CA THR A 173 -5.73 5.81 -5.61
C THR A 173 -6.71 4.95 -4.81
N ASN A 174 -6.36 4.56 -3.59
CA ASN A 174 -7.21 3.66 -2.81
C ASN A 174 -8.52 4.33 -2.38
N SER A 175 -8.48 5.60 -1.98
CA SER A 175 -9.68 6.34 -1.59
C SER A 175 -10.61 6.61 -2.77
N PHE A 176 -10.06 6.89 -3.97
CA PHE A 176 -10.87 7.05 -5.18
C PHE A 176 -11.56 5.73 -5.57
N LEU A 177 -10.86 4.60 -5.49
CA LEU A 177 -11.46 3.30 -5.76
C LEU A 177 -12.54 2.94 -4.72
N ALA A 178 -12.32 3.25 -3.45
CA ALA A 178 -13.33 3.09 -2.40
C ALA A 178 -14.58 3.96 -2.67
N MET A 179 -14.37 5.23 -3.09
CA MET A 179 -15.46 6.13 -3.49
C MET A 179 -16.24 5.57 -4.67
N LYS A 180 -15.55 5.01 -5.67
CA LYS A 180 -16.17 4.39 -6.83
C LYS A 180 -17.07 3.20 -6.44
N VAL A 181 -16.61 2.35 -5.50
CA VAL A 181 -17.44 1.25 -4.96
C VAL A 181 -18.66 1.78 -4.23
N SER A 182 -18.51 2.80 -3.37
CA SER A 182 -19.65 3.41 -2.67
C SER A 182 -20.65 4.02 -3.63
N PHE A 183 -20.17 4.73 -4.66
CA PHE A 183 -21.01 5.29 -5.71
C PHE A 183 -21.76 4.21 -6.51
N ALA A 184 -21.07 3.13 -6.90
CA ALA A 184 -21.66 2.00 -7.59
C ALA A 184 -22.82 1.37 -6.79
N ASN A 185 -22.64 1.22 -5.47
CA ASN A 185 -23.69 0.71 -4.58
C ASN A 185 -24.90 1.66 -4.47
N GLU A 186 -24.67 2.97 -4.48
CA GLU A 186 -25.73 3.96 -4.50
C GLU A 186 -26.55 3.90 -5.80
N ILE A 187 -25.86 3.85 -6.95
CA ILE A 187 -26.51 3.67 -8.26
C ILE A 187 -27.29 2.35 -8.33
N TYR A 188 -26.75 1.27 -7.77
CA TYR A 188 -27.45 -0.02 -7.66
C TYR A 188 -28.77 0.12 -6.89
N GLN A 189 -28.78 0.81 -5.75
CA GLN A 189 -29.98 1.06 -4.96
C GLN A 189 -31.01 1.88 -5.75
N ILE A 190 -30.55 2.92 -6.48
CA ILE A 190 -31.43 3.74 -7.34
C ILE A 190 -32.04 2.88 -8.45
N CYS A 191 -31.20 2.14 -9.18
CA CYS A 191 -31.68 1.25 -10.27
C CYS A 191 -32.78 0.29 -9.79
N LYS A 192 -32.57 -0.32 -8.61
CA LYS A 192 -33.61 -1.18 -8.00
C LYS A 192 -34.93 -0.45 -7.75
N LYS A 193 -34.89 0.79 -7.30
CA LYS A 193 -36.09 1.56 -6.99
C LYS A 193 -36.86 2.02 -8.23
N VAL A 194 -36.16 2.30 -9.31
CA VAL A 194 -36.76 2.75 -10.58
C VAL A 194 -36.98 1.60 -11.57
N ASN A 195 -36.79 0.33 -11.14
CA ASN A 195 -36.93 -0.87 -11.97
C ASN A 195 -35.98 -0.88 -13.19
N ALA A 196 -34.78 -0.31 -13.08
CA ALA A 196 -33.72 -0.42 -14.07
C ALA A 196 -32.80 -1.61 -13.77
N ASP A 197 -32.30 -2.27 -14.81
CA ASP A 197 -31.30 -3.32 -14.69
C ASP A 197 -29.92 -2.68 -14.49
N TYR A 198 -29.37 -2.83 -13.29
CA TYR A 198 -28.07 -2.24 -12.92
C TYR A 198 -26.94 -2.72 -13.82
N ASP A 199 -26.87 -4.01 -14.14
CA ASP A 199 -25.77 -4.56 -14.92
C ASP A 199 -25.78 -3.97 -16.35
N LYS A 200 -26.95 -3.82 -16.97
CA LYS A 200 -27.09 -3.14 -18.28
C LYS A 200 -26.72 -1.65 -18.20
N VAL A 201 -27.08 -0.97 -17.12
CA VAL A 201 -26.71 0.43 -16.93
C VAL A 201 -25.19 0.56 -16.85
N ILE A 202 -24.51 -0.29 -16.04
CA ILE A 202 -23.06 -0.22 -15.90
C ILE A 202 -22.34 -0.68 -17.17
N GLU A 203 -22.80 -1.75 -17.82
CA GLU A 203 -22.23 -2.22 -19.09
C GLU A 203 -22.19 -1.10 -20.14
N SER A 204 -23.27 -0.30 -20.22
CA SER A 204 -23.34 0.86 -21.12
C SER A 204 -22.47 2.03 -20.62
N THR A 205 -22.47 2.29 -19.31
CA THR A 205 -21.76 3.41 -18.69
C THR A 205 -20.24 3.28 -18.88
N ILE A 206 -19.68 2.07 -18.71
CA ILE A 206 -18.23 1.82 -18.82
C ILE A 206 -17.70 1.84 -20.26
N GLN A 207 -18.55 2.02 -21.27
CA GLN A 207 -18.12 2.31 -22.65
C GLN A 207 -17.44 3.68 -22.73
N ASP A 208 -17.71 4.58 -21.81
CA ASP A 208 -16.92 5.79 -21.64
C ASP A 208 -15.57 5.44 -20.94
N GLU A 209 -14.50 5.38 -21.73
CA GLU A 209 -13.16 5.01 -21.27
C GLU A 209 -12.65 5.87 -20.09
N ARG A 210 -13.14 7.10 -19.94
CA ARG A 210 -12.80 8.01 -18.84
C ARG A 210 -13.15 7.43 -17.46
N LEU A 211 -14.14 6.53 -17.41
CA LEU A 211 -14.63 5.95 -16.16
C LEU A 211 -13.87 4.69 -15.73
N GLY A 212 -13.17 4.04 -16.65
CA GLY A 212 -12.48 2.78 -16.43
C GLY A 212 -13.43 1.65 -15.99
N THR A 213 -13.05 0.41 -16.21
CA THR A 213 -13.93 -0.76 -16.09
C THR A 213 -13.95 -1.41 -14.69
N SER A 214 -13.02 -1.06 -13.80
CA SER A 214 -12.90 -1.70 -12.49
C SER A 214 -13.82 -1.09 -11.42
N HIS A 215 -14.15 -1.86 -10.37
CA HIS A 215 -14.83 -1.41 -9.15
C HIS A 215 -16.30 -0.99 -9.30
N TRP A 216 -16.97 -1.46 -10.38
CA TRP A 216 -18.39 -1.24 -10.62
C TRP A 216 -19.28 -2.42 -10.19
N LYS A 217 -18.70 -3.59 -9.96
CA LYS A 217 -19.48 -4.80 -9.65
C LYS A 217 -20.19 -4.68 -8.30
N VAL A 218 -21.50 -4.91 -8.29
CA VAL A 218 -22.38 -4.93 -7.10
C VAL A 218 -23.31 -6.15 -7.18
N PRO A 219 -23.28 -7.09 -6.21
CA PRO A 219 -22.35 -7.18 -5.09
C PRO A 219 -20.87 -7.30 -5.52
N GLY A 220 -19.96 -6.98 -4.62
CA GLY A 220 -18.51 -7.08 -4.85
C GLY A 220 -18.03 -8.50 -5.11
N PRO A 221 -16.71 -8.68 -5.38
CA PRO A 221 -16.16 -10.02 -5.67
C PRO A 221 -16.24 -10.98 -4.49
N ASP A 222 -16.40 -10.49 -3.27
CA ASP A 222 -16.61 -11.27 -2.04
C ASP A 222 -18.08 -11.60 -1.76
N GLY A 223 -19.00 -11.19 -2.66
CA GLY A 223 -20.43 -11.43 -2.56
C GLY A 223 -21.18 -10.46 -1.65
N ASP A 224 -20.51 -9.51 -1.00
CA ASP A 224 -21.15 -8.49 -0.15
C ASP A 224 -21.21 -7.13 -0.86
N PHE A 225 -22.02 -6.22 -0.32
CA PHE A 225 -22.12 -4.84 -0.77
C PHE A 225 -20.98 -3.99 -0.21
N GLY A 226 -20.68 -2.89 -0.89
CA GLY A 226 -19.61 -1.99 -0.47
C GLY A 226 -18.22 -2.62 -0.58
N TYR A 227 -17.28 -2.12 0.24
CA TYR A 227 -15.90 -2.61 0.28
C TYR A 227 -15.51 -3.06 1.70
N GLY A 228 -14.70 -4.11 1.76
CA GLY A 228 -14.09 -4.68 2.95
C GLY A 228 -12.60 -4.87 2.80
N GLY A 229 -12.07 -5.89 3.47
CA GLY A 229 -10.65 -6.19 3.51
C GLY A 229 -9.85 -5.14 4.30
N HIS A 230 -8.52 -5.25 4.26
CA HIS A 230 -7.67 -4.38 5.10
C HIS A 230 -7.26 -3.06 4.45
N CYS A 231 -7.37 -2.88 3.11
CA CYS A 231 -6.82 -1.71 2.42
C CYS A 231 -7.78 -0.52 2.41
N PHE A 232 -8.93 -0.64 1.75
CA PHE A 232 -9.83 0.50 1.53
C PHE A 232 -10.37 1.11 2.82
N PRO A 233 -10.85 0.31 3.82
CA PRO A 233 -11.34 0.88 5.07
C PRO A 233 -10.27 1.68 5.80
N LYS A 234 -9.05 1.13 5.97
CA LYS A 234 -7.99 1.83 6.71
C LYS A 234 -7.42 3.03 5.95
N ASP A 235 -7.21 2.91 4.62
CA ASP A 235 -6.58 3.98 3.85
C ASP A 235 -7.52 5.18 3.67
N THR A 236 -8.83 4.95 3.47
CA THR A 236 -9.81 6.03 3.40
C THR A 236 -9.94 6.75 4.76
N ASN A 237 -9.98 6.02 5.88
CA ASN A 237 -10.01 6.64 7.21
C ASN A 237 -8.71 7.39 7.52
N ALA A 238 -7.54 6.83 7.16
CA ALA A 238 -6.27 7.51 7.35
C ALA A 238 -6.21 8.83 6.57
N LEU A 239 -6.70 8.87 5.32
CA LEU A 239 -6.75 10.10 4.53
C LEU A 239 -7.73 11.13 5.11
N ILE A 240 -8.87 10.67 5.66
CA ILE A 240 -9.79 11.55 6.41
C ILE A 240 -9.07 12.15 7.62
N SER A 241 -8.36 11.35 8.41
CA SER A 241 -7.58 11.83 9.55
C SER A 241 -6.52 12.85 9.14
N VAL A 242 -5.79 12.58 8.05
CA VAL A 242 -4.82 13.54 7.50
C VAL A 242 -5.47 14.86 7.12
N ALA A 243 -6.63 14.83 6.46
CA ALA A 243 -7.35 16.04 6.07
C ALA A 243 -7.81 16.85 7.29
N ILE A 244 -8.42 16.19 8.27
CA ILE A 244 -8.90 16.85 9.51
C ILE A 244 -7.73 17.49 10.28
N ASN A 245 -6.61 16.79 10.42
CA ASN A 245 -5.41 17.29 11.11
C ASN A 245 -4.77 18.48 10.38
N ASN A 246 -5.12 18.71 9.10
CA ASN A 246 -4.71 19.86 8.32
C ASN A 246 -5.86 20.90 8.12
N ASN A 247 -6.90 20.84 8.95
CA ASN A 247 -8.05 21.76 8.91
C ASN A 247 -8.82 21.74 7.57
N ILE A 248 -8.81 20.62 6.86
CA ILE A 248 -9.58 20.41 5.62
C ILE A 248 -10.83 19.59 5.96
N SER A 249 -12.00 19.99 5.45
CA SER A 249 -13.24 19.23 5.57
C SER A 249 -13.36 18.19 4.44
N PRO A 250 -13.11 16.88 4.67
CA PRO A 250 -13.07 15.87 3.63
C PRO A 250 -14.45 15.26 3.34
N LYS A 251 -15.42 16.08 2.92
CA LYS A 251 -16.83 15.70 2.77
C LYS A 251 -17.04 14.47 1.88
N MET A 252 -16.34 14.38 0.74
CA MET A 252 -16.48 13.26 -0.19
C MET A 252 -15.98 11.94 0.43
N LEU A 253 -14.86 11.98 1.16
CA LEU A 253 -14.30 10.79 1.82
C LEU A 253 -15.21 10.33 2.98
N ILE A 254 -15.78 11.28 3.74
CA ILE A 254 -16.74 10.98 4.80
C ILE A 254 -17.97 10.33 4.20
N ALA A 255 -18.59 10.91 3.17
CA ALA A 255 -19.75 10.34 2.50
C ALA A 255 -19.49 8.94 1.93
N THR A 256 -18.28 8.72 1.39
CA THR A 256 -17.83 7.39 0.93
C THR A 256 -17.86 6.36 2.06
N ASN A 257 -17.30 6.70 3.23
CA ASN A 257 -17.32 5.80 4.39
C ASN A 257 -18.71 5.60 4.95
N GLU A 258 -19.55 6.63 4.98
CA GLU A 258 -20.94 6.54 5.46
C GLU A 258 -21.75 5.59 4.56
N LYS A 259 -21.66 5.76 3.22
CA LYS A 259 -22.32 4.84 2.27
C LYS A 259 -21.82 3.40 2.46
N ASN A 260 -20.51 3.20 2.62
CA ASN A 260 -19.99 1.86 2.88
C ASN A 260 -20.52 1.26 4.20
N LYS A 261 -20.61 2.03 5.26
CA LYS A 261 -21.19 1.57 6.54
C LYS A 261 -22.68 1.21 6.44
N GLU A 262 -23.42 1.92 5.56
CA GLU A 262 -24.84 1.67 5.29
C GLU A 262 -25.04 0.33 4.56
N VAL A 263 -24.27 0.08 3.49
CA VAL A 263 -24.51 -1.05 2.60
C VAL A 263 -23.77 -2.33 2.99
N ARG A 264 -22.59 -2.21 3.63
CA ARG A 264 -21.74 -3.35 3.98
C ARG A 264 -22.22 -4.07 5.24
N SER A 265 -22.56 -5.35 5.11
CA SER A 265 -22.96 -6.19 6.23
C SER A 265 -21.78 -6.75 7.00
N ASN A 266 -20.79 -7.29 6.29
CA ASN A 266 -19.57 -7.89 6.86
C ASN A 266 -18.46 -6.86 7.00
N LYS A 267 -18.19 -6.42 8.22
CA LYS A 267 -17.10 -5.49 8.56
C LYS A 267 -15.82 -6.28 8.93
N ASP A 268 -15.42 -7.16 8.04
CA ASP A 268 -14.32 -8.14 8.19
C ASP A 268 -12.99 -7.53 8.65
N TRP A 269 -12.66 -6.30 8.22
CA TRP A 269 -11.44 -5.59 8.66
C TRP A 269 -11.35 -5.38 10.17
N LYS A 270 -12.47 -5.32 10.88
CA LYS A 270 -12.48 -5.17 12.35
C LYS A 270 -11.89 -6.37 13.08
N ASN A 271 -11.92 -7.53 12.45
CA ASN A 271 -11.38 -8.78 12.99
C ASN A 271 -9.91 -9.03 12.57
N MET A 272 -9.35 -8.16 11.71
CA MET A 272 -7.97 -8.28 11.20
C MET A 272 -7.00 -7.50 12.08
N LYS A 273 -6.92 -7.89 13.38
CA LYS A 273 -5.99 -7.26 14.35
C LYS A 273 -4.54 -7.38 13.88
N GLY A 274 -3.77 -6.31 14.07
CA GLY A 274 -2.38 -6.20 13.63
C GLY A 274 -2.20 -6.04 12.11
N ARG A 275 -3.27 -6.11 11.30
CA ARG A 275 -3.24 -5.91 9.84
C ARG A 275 -4.08 -4.71 9.40
N ALA A 276 -5.37 -4.72 9.68
CA ALA A 276 -6.28 -3.64 9.33
C ALA A 276 -6.53 -2.69 10.51
N VAL A 277 -6.58 -3.22 11.72
CA VAL A 277 -6.78 -2.47 12.98
C VAL A 277 -5.71 -2.86 13.99
N VAL A 278 -5.42 -1.93 14.92
CA VAL A 278 -4.48 -2.15 16.05
C VAL A 278 -5.01 -3.18 17.03
#